data_07c6496470309949f1d88c46ea05d259
#
_entry.id   07c6496470309949f1d88c46ea05d259
#
_cell.length_a   1.000
_cell.length_b   1.000
_cell.length_c   1.000
_cell.angle_alpha   90.00
_cell.angle_beta   90.00
_cell.angle_gamma   90.00
#
_symmetry.space_group_name_H-M   'P 1'
#
loop_
_entity.id
_entity.type
_entity.pdbx_description
1 polymer ?
#
loop_
_entity_poly.entity_id
_entity_poly.type
_entity_poly.pdbx_seq_one_letter_code
_entity_poly.pdbx_strand_id
1 'polypeptide(L)' 'MSRLRSLTARRMIQFLRSLGFVEARRKGSHRFFVHPDGRTATVPDHRGEDLGRGIVRAILRDIDASTEEFHRWLTA' A
#
# COMPACT_ATOMS: atom_id res chain seq x y z
N MET A 1 6.32 7.50 -19.89
CA MET A 1 5.62 8.46 -19.09
C MET A 1 5.40 7.94 -17.70
N SER A 2 5.94 8.58 -16.73
CA SER A 2 5.85 8.03 -15.42
C SER A 2 4.80 8.79 -14.62
N ARG A 3 3.83 8.10 -14.16
CA ARG A 3 2.85 8.60 -13.22
C ARG A 3 2.24 7.43 -12.51
N LEU A 4 1.75 7.70 -11.33
CA LEU A 4 1.08 6.67 -10.58
C LEU A 4 -0.19 6.28 -11.28
N ARG A 5 -0.28 5.04 -11.64
CA ARG A 5 -1.52 4.46 -12.12
C ARG A 5 -2.33 4.00 -10.94
N SER A 6 -3.62 3.81 -11.16
CA SER A 6 -4.40 3.03 -10.24
C SER A 6 -3.75 1.68 -10.13
N LEU A 7 -3.77 1.13 -8.93
CA LEU A 7 -3.25 -0.21 -8.79
C LEU A 7 -4.10 -0.98 -7.80
N THR A 8 -3.96 -2.30 -7.82
CA THR A 8 -4.79 -3.15 -7.00
C THR A 8 -4.33 -3.10 -5.55
N ALA A 9 -5.28 -3.35 -4.64
CA ALA A 9 -4.94 -3.51 -3.23
C ALA A 9 -3.92 -4.62 -3.06
N ARG A 10 -4.05 -5.70 -3.83
CA ARG A 10 -3.13 -6.83 -3.77
C ARG A 10 -1.69 -6.38 -4.04
N ARG A 11 -1.49 -5.55 -5.05
CA ARG A 11 -0.14 -5.10 -5.41
C ARG A 11 0.44 -4.21 -4.31
N MET A 12 -0.39 -3.31 -3.77
CA MET A 12 0.05 -2.48 -2.65
C MET A 12 0.42 -3.35 -1.43
N ILE A 13 -0.37 -4.37 -1.15
CA ILE A 13 -0.08 -5.26 -0.04
C ILE A 13 1.23 -6.00 -0.25
N GLN A 14 1.53 -6.42 -1.48
CA GLN A 14 2.82 -7.03 -1.78
C GLN A 14 3.97 -6.07 -1.45
N PHE A 15 3.80 -4.78 -1.79
CA PHE A 15 4.81 -3.79 -1.47
C PHE A 15 4.98 -3.65 0.04
N LEU A 16 3.87 -3.56 0.78
CA LEU A 16 3.95 -3.46 2.24
C LEU A 16 4.67 -4.66 2.83
N ARG A 17 4.36 -5.85 2.37
CA ARG A 17 5.03 -7.05 2.87
C ARG A 17 6.51 -7.05 2.55
N SER A 18 6.89 -6.51 1.39
CA SER A 18 8.31 -6.43 1.03
C SER A 18 9.08 -5.51 1.96
N LEU A 19 8.40 -4.57 2.61
CA LEU A 19 9.01 -3.66 3.56
C LEU A 19 8.97 -4.20 5.00
N GLY A 20 8.33 -5.34 5.21
CA GLY A 20 8.26 -5.94 6.53
C GLY A 20 6.95 -5.71 7.27
N PHE A 21 5.95 -5.14 6.61
CA PHE A 21 4.63 -5.00 7.22
C PHE A 21 3.91 -6.34 7.23
N VAL A 22 3.14 -6.58 8.29
CA VAL A 22 2.30 -7.77 8.40
C VAL A 22 0.87 -7.34 8.67
N GLU A 23 -0.06 -8.13 8.19
CA GLU A 23 -1.46 -7.84 8.40
C GLU A 23 -1.85 -8.16 9.83
N ALA A 24 -2.34 -7.16 10.56
CA ALA A 24 -2.70 -7.32 11.96
C ALA A 24 -4.16 -7.70 12.11
N ARG A 25 -5.02 -7.15 11.25
CA ARG A 25 -6.44 -7.50 11.31
C ARG A 25 -7.12 -7.00 10.04
N ARG A 26 -8.37 -7.45 9.88
CA ARG A 26 -9.20 -7.05 8.76
C ARG A 26 -10.59 -6.74 9.28
N LYS A 27 -11.18 -5.64 8.79
CA LYS A 27 -12.55 -5.30 9.13
C LYS A 27 -13.26 -4.92 7.85
N GLY A 28 -14.18 -5.78 7.41
CA GLY A 28 -14.84 -5.58 6.12
C GLY A 28 -13.81 -5.57 5.01
N SER A 29 -13.80 -4.51 4.23
CA SER A 29 -12.85 -4.36 3.14
C SER A 29 -11.58 -3.64 3.56
N HIS A 30 -11.46 -3.21 4.82
CA HIS A 30 -10.28 -2.52 5.30
C HIS A 30 -9.31 -3.51 5.92
N ARG A 31 -8.09 -3.52 5.42
CA ARG A 31 -7.03 -4.41 5.90
C ARG A 31 -5.95 -3.58 6.57
N PHE A 32 -5.62 -3.93 7.80
CA PHE A 32 -4.73 -3.14 8.66
C PHE A 32 -3.39 -3.82 8.79
N PHE A 33 -2.33 -3.10 8.49
CA PHE A 33 -0.96 -3.61 8.50
C PHE A 33 -0.13 -2.87 9.52
N VAL A 34 0.80 -3.59 10.14
CA VAL A 34 1.70 -3.01 11.13
C VAL A 34 3.13 -3.42 10.80
N HIS A 35 4.07 -2.56 11.17
CA HIS A 35 5.49 -2.81 11.04
C HIS A 35 6.09 -2.88 12.44
N PRO A 36 7.14 -3.69 12.63
CA PRO A 36 7.79 -3.76 13.95
C PRO A 36 8.28 -2.43 14.48
N ASP A 37 8.56 -1.45 13.60
CA ASP A 37 9.02 -0.14 14.03
C ASP A 37 7.88 0.79 14.45
N GLY A 38 6.63 0.31 14.42
CA GLY A 38 5.48 1.08 14.89
C GLY A 38 4.66 1.75 13.79
N ARG A 39 5.12 1.72 12.55
CA ARG A 39 4.33 2.29 11.45
C ARG A 39 3.12 1.42 11.18
N THR A 40 2.04 2.04 10.74
CA THR A 40 0.81 1.33 10.40
C THR A 40 0.29 1.82 9.06
N ALA A 41 -0.48 0.96 8.40
CA ALA A 41 -1.11 1.31 7.14
C ALA A 41 -2.46 0.63 7.03
N THR A 42 -3.40 1.29 6.38
CA THR A 42 -4.72 0.72 6.10
C THR A 42 -4.90 0.67 4.60
N VAL A 43 -5.22 -0.50 4.09
CA VAL A 43 -5.44 -0.69 2.66
C VAL A 43 -6.90 -1.07 2.45
N PRO A 44 -7.69 -0.21 1.76
CA PRO A 44 -9.04 -0.62 1.37
C PRO A 44 -8.95 -1.64 0.25
N ASP A 45 -9.60 -2.76 0.44
CA ASP A 45 -9.52 -3.87 -0.49
C ASP A 45 -10.94 -4.22 -0.94
N HIS A 46 -11.50 -3.36 -1.79
CA HIS A 46 -12.82 -3.57 -2.35
C HIS A 46 -12.70 -4.42 -3.59
N ARG A 47 -13.50 -5.46 -3.62
CA ARG A 47 -13.46 -6.42 -4.71
C ARG A 47 -13.74 -5.73 -6.04
N GLY A 48 -12.85 -5.95 -7.00
CA GLY A 48 -13.00 -5.42 -8.34
C GLY A 48 -12.66 -3.95 -8.49
N GLU A 49 -12.15 -3.32 -7.44
CA GLU A 49 -11.79 -1.91 -7.48
C GLU A 49 -10.30 -1.73 -7.27
N ASP A 50 -9.73 -0.83 -8.04
CA ASP A 50 -8.34 -0.44 -7.85
C ASP A 50 -8.25 0.67 -6.81
N LEU A 51 -7.04 0.82 -6.25
CA LEU A 51 -6.77 1.95 -5.37
C LEU A 51 -6.58 3.19 -6.21
N GLY A 52 -7.27 4.27 -5.88
CA GLY A 52 -7.06 5.53 -6.54
C GLY A 52 -5.72 6.15 -6.15
N ARG A 53 -5.28 7.13 -6.95
CA ARG A 53 -3.98 7.77 -6.73
C ARG A 53 -3.90 8.45 -5.36
N GLY A 54 -4.99 9.06 -4.92
CA GLY A 54 -5.02 9.70 -3.61
C GLY A 54 -4.82 8.71 -2.48
N ILE A 55 -5.45 7.54 -2.60
CA ILE A 55 -5.30 6.47 -1.61
C ILE A 55 -3.85 5.96 -1.60
N VAL A 56 -3.27 5.75 -2.79
CA VAL A 56 -1.89 5.30 -2.89
C VAL A 56 -0.95 6.28 -2.21
N ARG A 57 -1.12 7.58 -2.48
CA ARG A 57 -0.27 8.59 -1.87
C ARG A 57 -0.44 8.64 -0.36
N ALA A 58 -1.66 8.49 0.12
CA ALA A 58 -1.91 8.50 1.56
C ALA A 58 -1.23 7.31 2.24
N ILE A 59 -1.30 6.14 1.62
CA ILE A 59 -0.64 4.95 2.17
C ILE A 59 0.88 5.16 2.21
N LEU A 60 1.45 5.65 1.11
CA LEU A 60 2.90 5.87 1.06
C LEU A 60 3.34 6.86 2.13
N ARG A 61 2.56 7.92 2.36
CA ARG A 61 2.86 8.88 3.41
C ARG A 61 2.82 8.22 4.78
N ASP A 62 1.81 7.40 5.02
CA ASP A 62 1.65 6.74 6.33
C ASP A 62 2.81 5.81 6.65
N ILE A 63 3.39 5.17 5.62
CA ILE A 63 4.51 4.25 5.83
C ILE A 63 5.86 4.91 5.59
N ASP A 64 5.87 6.22 5.37
CA ASP A 64 7.09 7.01 5.17
C ASP A 64 7.91 6.48 3.98
N ALA A 65 7.22 6.13 2.90
CA ALA A 65 7.85 5.70 1.67
C ALA A 65 7.66 6.76 0.60
N SER A 66 8.67 6.97 -0.22
CA SER A 66 8.56 7.93 -1.31
C SER A 66 7.88 7.29 -2.52
N THR A 67 7.33 8.14 -3.39
CA THR A 67 6.76 7.64 -4.63
C THR A 67 7.84 7.04 -5.52
N GLU A 68 9.06 7.57 -5.43
CA GLU A 68 10.19 7.02 -6.19
C GLU A 68 10.55 5.63 -5.74
N GLU A 69 10.57 5.41 -4.44
CA GLU A 69 10.85 4.11 -3.87
C GLU A 69 9.82 3.09 -4.32
N PHE A 70 8.56 3.48 -4.26
CA PHE A 70 7.45 2.62 -4.68
C PHE A 70 7.56 2.31 -6.17
N HIS A 71 7.86 3.33 -6.97
CA HIS A 71 7.98 3.18 -8.41
C HIS A 71 9.09 2.21 -8.78
N ARG A 72 10.24 2.33 -8.12
CA ARG A 72 11.34 1.40 -8.34
C ARG A 72 10.93 -0.04 -8.03
N TRP A 73 10.19 -0.22 -6.96
CA TRP A 73 9.73 -1.55 -6.60
C TRP A 73 8.78 -2.11 -7.67
N LEU A 74 7.89 -1.26 -8.18
CA LEU A 74 6.94 -1.70 -9.20
C LEU A 74 7.62 -2.13 -10.49
N THR A 75 8.76 -1.54 -10.80
CA THR A 75 9.47 -1.79 -12.06
C THR A 75 10.66 -2.73 -11.90
N ALA A 76 10.89 -3.24 -10.72
CA ALA A 76 12.02 -4.13 -10.46
C ALA A 76 11.83 -5.49 -11.13
#